data_1e94def498af26529d57cf36d30ab7f5
#
_entry.id   1e94def498af26529d57cf36d30ab7f5
#
_cell.length_a   1.000
_cell.length_b   1.000
_cell.length_c   1.000
_cell.angle_alpha   90.00
_cell.angle_beta   90.00
_cell.angle_gamma   90.00
#
_symmetry.space_group_name_H-M   'P 1'
#
loop_
_entity.id
_entity.type
_entity.pdbx_description
1 polymer ?
#
loop_
_entity_poly.entity_id
_entity_poly.type
_entity_poly.pdbx_seq_one_letter_code
_entity_poly.pdbx_strand_id
1 'polypeptide(L)'
;MLLILLTAVATHLVVSFGQTLMHSKLGHHRMGGRLFRNHINFHHTYYSKDHLVSSTYLGEEGNNTPYFFIPVILVGGFAYFLLPLYLFAVLVITCAISFYAHVFFDEEYHVEGSRLQRFAWFRRKQELHFVHHRHANSNFAVIHFFWDRILGTYRNPEASAL
;
A
#
# COMPACT_ATOMS: atom_id res chain seq x y z
N MET A 1 15.14 -15.89 -19.07
CA MET A 1 13.75 -15.37 -19.04
C MET A 1 12.99 -15.78 -17.78
N LEU A 2 12.89 -17.05 -17.44
CA LEU A 2 12.18 -17.54 -16.24
C LEU A 2 12.68 -16.88 -14.94
N LEU A 3 13.99 -16.80 -14.73
CA LEU A 3 14.60 -16.23 -13.53
C LEU A 3 14.28 -14.73 -13.37
N ILE A 4 14.24 -13.97 -14.46
CA ILE A 4 13.82 -12.55 -14.46
C ILE A 4 12.36 -12.44 -13.98
N LEU A 5 11.46 -13.24 -14.54
CA LEU A 5 10.05 -13.25 -14.15
C LEU A 5 9.88 -13.64 -12.67
N LEU A 6 10.55 -14.68 -12.22
CA LEU A 6 10.50 -15.12 -10.82
C LEU A 6 11.03 -14.05 -9.88
N THR A 7 12.13 -13.38 -10.25
CA THR A 7 12.69 -12.26 -9.45
C THR A 7 11.68 -11.11 -9.37
N ALA A 8 11.08 -10.72 -10.48
CA ALA A 8 10.10 -9.64 -10.49
C ALA A 8 8.86 -9.99 -9.63
N VAL A 9 8.29 -11.18 -9.81
CA VAL A 9 7.11 -11.62 -9.03
C VAL A 9 7.43 -11.71 -7.55
N ALA A 10 8.54 -12.35 -7.18
CA ALA A 10 8.95 -12.47 -5.78
C ALA A 10 9.20 -11.10 -5.15
N THR A 11 9.91 -10.21 -5.85
CA THR A 11 10.16 -8.85 -5.38
C THR A 11 8.85 -8.08 -5.15
N HIS A 12 7.93 -8.13 -6.12
CA HIS A 12 6.63 -7.46 -5.99
C HIS A 12 5.82 -7.98 -4.79
N LEU A 13 5.78 -9.30 -4.60
CA LEU A 13 5.08 -9.90 -3.46
C LEU A 13 5.70 -9.50 -2.13
N VAL A 14 7.03 -9.54 -2.02
CA VAL A 14 7.75 -9.13 -0.79
C VAL A 14 7.53 -7.65 -0.49
N VAL A 15 7.64 -6.78 -1.50
CA VAL A 15 7.41 -5.34 -1.34
C VAL A 15 5.98 -5.05 -0.91
N SER A 16 4.98 -5.61 -1.59
CA SER A 16 3.57 -5.38 -1.26
C SER A 16 3.20 -5.93 0.13
N PHE A 17 3.80 -7.05 0.55
CA PHE A 17 3.67 -7.56 1.91
C PHE A 17 4.29 -6.60 2.94
N GLY A 18 5.52 -6.15 2.68
CA GLY A 18 6.21 -5.17 3.53
C GLY A 18 5.43 -3.87 3.68
N GLN A 19 4.86 -3.35 2.60
CA GLN A 19 3.99 -2.17 2.62
C GLN A 19 2.75 -2.41 3.50
N THR A 20 2.10 -3.57 3.39
CA THR A 20 0.95 -3.94 4.24
C THR A 20 1.34 -4.00 5.73
N LEU A 21 2.49 -4.58 6.05
CA LEU A 21 3.02 -4.61 7.42
C LEU A 21 3.35 -3.21 7.94
N MET A 22 4.02 -2.38 7.14
CA MET A 22 4.36 -1.00 7.53
C MET A 22 3.09 -0.18 7.76
N HIS A 23 2.11 -0.30 6.88
CA HIS A 23 0.81 0.34 7.03
C HIS A 23 0.15 -0.09 8.36
N SER A 24 0.03 -1.39 8.61
CA SER A 24 -0.53 -1.94 9.83
C SER A 24 0.26 -1.55 11.10
N LYS A 25 1.60 -1.72 11.09
CA LYS A 25 2.42 -1.63 12.30
C LYS A 25 2.97 -0.23 12.58
N LEU A 26 3.20 0.56 11.54
CA LEU A 26 3.75 1.92 11.67
C LEU A 26 2.72 2.99 11.33
N GLY A 27 1.85 2.76 10.34
CA GLY A 27 0.78 3.69 9.99
C GLY A 27 -0.29 3.79 11.08
N HIS A 28 -0.64 2.69 11.72
CA HIS A 28 -1.73 2.61 12.71
C HIS A 28 -1.30 2.49 14.17
N HIS A 29 0.00 2.44 14.47
CA HIS A 29 0.51 2.41 15.84
C HIS A 29 1.40 3.60 16.17
N ARG A 30 1.24 4.17 17.36
CA ARG A 30 2.00 5.35 17.83
C ARG A 30 3.53 5.16 17.76
N MET A 31 4.01 3.91 17.81
CA MET A 31 5.42 3.57 17.62
C MET A 31 5.95 3.95 16.22
N GLY A 32 5.07 4.12 15.23
CA GLY A 32 5.41 4.59 13.89
C GLY A 32 5.81 6.06 13.80
N GLY A 33 5.67 6.81 14.92
CA GLY A 33 6.14 8.18 15.02
C GLY A 33 5.52 9.11 13.97
N ARG A 34 6.34 9.61 13.03
CA ARG A 34 5.86 10.49 11.96
C ARG A 34 4.94 9.77 10.97
N LEU A 35 5.21 8.50 10.63
CA LEU A 35 4.35 7.71 9.75
C LEU A 35 2.94 7.59 10.32
N PHE A 36 2.83 7.26 11.62
CA PHE A 36 1.55 7.22 12.33
C PHE A 36 0.84 8.58 12.29
N ARG A 37 1.54 9.67 12.63
CA ARG A 37 0.93 11.00 12.64
C ARG A 37 0.41 11.42 11.28
N ASN A 38 1.21 11.23 10.23
CA ASN A 38 0.80 11.60 8.88
C ASN A 38 -0.38 10.73 8.42
N HIS A 39 -0.34 9.44 8.69
CA HIS A 39 -1.39 8.54 8.26
C HIS A 39 -2.72 8.77 9.01
N ILE A 40 -2.69 8.83 10.33
CA ILE A 40 -3.92 8.98 11.15
C ILE A 40 -4.40 10.42 11.19
N ASN A 41 -3.51 11.40 11.45
CA ASN A 41 -3.93 12.77 11.68
C ASN A 41 -4.22 13.56 10.40
N PHE A 42 -3.70 13.10 9.24
CA PHE A 42 -3.98 13.74 7.96
C PHE A 42 -4.81 12.83 7.08
N HIS A 43 -4.27 11.71 6.60
CA HIS A 43 -4.95 10.84 5.64
C HIS A 43 -6.32 10.34 6.15
N HIS A 44 -6.40 9.70 7.33
CA HIS A 44 -7.68 9.26 7.92
C HIS A 44 -8.57 10.39 8.43
N THR A 45 -8.03 11.59 8.63
CA THR A 45 -8.81 12.76 8.98
C THR A 45 -9.45 13.39 7.74
N TYR A 46 -8.70 13.51 6.65
CA TYR A 46 -9.24 13.98 5.37
C TYR A 46 -10.23 12.99 4.77
N TYR A 47 -9.89 11.72 4.79
CA TYR A 47 -10.75 10.64 4.30
C TYR A 47 -11.39 9.88 5.47
N SER A 48 -12.23 10.59 6.22
CA SER A 48 -12.97 10.03 7.34
C SER A 48 -14.03 9.04 6.86
N LYS A 49 -14.59 8.26 7.81
CA LYS A 49 -15.65 7.27 7.52
C LYS A 49 -16.85 7.85 6.75
N ASP A 50 -17.11 9.14 6.88
CA ASP A 50 -18.25 9.84 6.27
C ASP A 50 -17.85 10.66 5.03
N HIS A 51 -16.54 10.75 4.73
CA HIS A 51 -16.01 11.52 3.62
C HIS A 51 -14.83 10.77 2.99
N LEU A 52 -15.11 9.75 2.17
CA LEU A 52 -14.13 8.81 1.66
C LEU A 52 -13.50 9.21 0.32
N VAL A 53 -14.10 10.19 -0.37
CA VAL A 53 -13.64 10.66 -1.68
C VAL A 53 -13.67 12.18 -1.76
N SER A 54 -12.84 12.73 -2.62
CA SER A 54 -12.80 14.17 -2.93
C SER A 54 -12.54 14.38 -4.43
N SER A 55 -12.83 15.56 -4.94
CA SER A 55 -12.61 15.89 -6.37
C SER A 55 -11.14 15.86 -6.77
N THR A 56 -10.24 16.11 -5.82
CA THR A 56 -8.78 16.01 -5.98
C THR A 56 -8.21 15.30 -4.77
N TYR A 57 -7.15 14.49 -4.96
CA TYR A 57 -6.50 13.84 -3.84
C TYR A 57 -5.90 14.88 -2.87
N LEU A 58 -6.27 14.77 -1.60
CA LEU A 58 -5.83 15.72 -0.56
C LEU A 58 -4.42 15.42 -0.05
N GLY A 59 -3.96 14.18 -0.28
CA GLY A 59 -2.62 13.77 0.08
C GLY A 59 -2.38 13.59 1.59
N GLU A 60 -1.14 13.29 1.91
CA GLU A 60 -0.61 13.31 3.27
C GLU A 60 0.26 14.56 3.44
N GLU A 61 -0.04 15.41 4.40
CA GLU A 61 0.89 16.46 4.77
C GLU A 61 2.18 15.86 5.35
N GLY A 62 3.31 16.16 4.70
CA GLY A 62 4.61 15.65 5.10
C GLY A 62 4.90 14.26 4.57
N ASN A 63 5.12 14.20 3.28
CA ASN A 63 5.58 13.06 2.50
C ASN A 63 6.32 11.97 3.30
N ASN A 64 5.71 10.80 3.43
CA ASN A 64 6.28 9.62 4.07
C ASN A 64 7.22 8.81 3.17
N THR A 65 7.28 9.14 1.88
CA THR A 65 8.08 8.44 0.87
C THR A 65 9.53 8.18 1.30
N PRO A 66 10.28 9.13 1.90
CA PRO A 66 11.66 8.88 2.31
C PRO A 66 11.82 7.71 3.30
N TYR A 67 10.85 7.49 4.18
CA TYR A 67 10.92 6.41 5.17
C TYR A 67 10.79 5.02 4.56
N PHE A 68 10.04 4.89 3.47
CA PHE A 68 9.90 3.64 2.74
C PHE A 68 11.18 3.25 2.00
N PHE A 69 12.04 4.22 1.66
CA PHE A 69 13.31 3.94 1.00
C PHE A 69 14.38 3.41 1.96
N ILE A 70 14.31 3.66 3.25
CA ILE A 70 15.32 3.17 4.21
C ILE A 70 15.46 1.64 4.16
N PRO A 71 14.39 0.83 4.37
CA PRO A 71 14.49 -0.61 4.26
C PRO A 71 14.85 -1.08 2.84
N VAL A 72 14.39 -0.38 1.80
CA VAL A 72 14.74 -0.70 0.40
C VAL A 72 16.23 -0.51 0.14
N ILE A 73 16.84 0.56 0.64
CA ILE A 73 18.28 0.82 0.51
C ILE A 73 19.08 -0.26 1.25
N LEU A 74 18.69 -0.62 2.46
CA LEU A 74 19.39 -1.64 3.24
C LEU A 74 19.33 -3.02 2.58
N VAL A 75 18.12 -3.46 2.20
CA VAL A 75 17.92 -4.75 1.51
C VAL A 75 18.56 -4.72 0.12
N GLY A 76 18.42 -3.62 -0.61
CA GLY A 76 19.00 -3.43 -1.93
C GLY A 76 20.53 -3.44 -1.89
N GLY A 77 21.13 -2.76 -0.90
CA GLY A 77 22.57 -2.79 -0.69
C GLY A 77 23.10 -4.21 -0.47
N PHE A 78 22.42 -5.01 0.35
CA PHE A 78 22.75 -6.41 0.56
C PHE A 78 22.55 -7.26 -0.70
N ALA A 79 21.43 -7.07 -1.40
CA ALA A 79 21.12 -7.79 -2.63
C ALA A 79 22.12 -7.50 -3.78
N TYR A 80 22.69 -6.30 -3.81
CA TYR A 80 23.71 -5.93 -4.81
C TYR A 80 24.94 -6.84 -4.77
N PHE A 81 25.34 -7.28 -3.57
CA PHE A 81 26.50 -8.20 -3.43
C PHE A 81 26.15 -9.67 -3.68
N LEU A 82 24.87 -10.03 -3.65
CA LEU A 82 24.43 -11.43 -3.79
C LEU A 82 23.90 -11.77 -5.17
N LEU A 83 23.36 -10.79 -5.89
CA LEU A 83 22.67 -11.03 -7.16
C LEU A 83 23.54 -10.62 -8.36
N PRO A 84 23.48 -11.36 -9.47
CA PRO A 84 23.99 -10.87 -10.74
C PRO A 84 23.36 -9.52 -11.09
N LEU A 85 24.13 -8.62 -11.70
CA LEU A 85 23.72 -7.23 -11.95
C LEU A 85 22.36 -7.11 -12.67
N TYR A 86 22.08 -8.00 -13.63
CA TYR A 86 20.79 -7.98 -14.36
C TYR A 86 19.59 -8.33 -13.46
N LEU A 87 19.74 -9.26 -12.49
CA LEU A 87 18.69 -9.57 -11.52
C LEU A 87 18.53 -8.46 -10.48
N PHE A 88 19.63 -7.86 -10.06
CA PHE A 88 19.59 -6.69 -9.19
C PHE A 88 18.86 -5.52 -9.86
N ALA A 89 19.10 -5.27 -11.16
CA ALA A 89 18.36 -4.25 -11.91
C ALA A 89 16.84 -4.58 -11.97
N VAL A 90 16.48 -5.83 -12.20
CA VAL A 90 15.07 -6.28 -12.15
C VAL A 90 14.45 -6.02 -10.77
N LEU A 91 15.17 -6.35 -9.69
CA LEU A 91 14.73 -6.11 -8.32
C LEU A 91 14.46 -4.61 -8.10
N VAL A 92 15.41 -3.74 -8.42
CA VAL A 92 15.28 -2.28 -8.22
C VAL A 92 14.10 -1.70 -9.00
N ILE A 93 13.98 -2.05 -10.30
CA ILE A 93 12.88 -1.58 -11.15
C ILE A 93 11.55 -2.06 -10.59
N THR A 94 11.46 -3.33 -10.18
CA THR A 94 10.22 -3.90 -9.61
C THR A 94 9.86 -3.26 -8.27
N CYS A 95 10.83 -2.96 -7.41
CA CYS A 95 10.59 -2.20 -6.18
C CYS A 95 9.98 -0.83 -6.49
N ALA A 96 10.56 -0.08 -7.44
CA ALA A 96 10.06 1.24 -7.82
C ALA A 96 8.63 1.17 -8.38
N ILE A 97 8.35 0.22 -9.29
CA ILE A 97 7.02 0.01 -9.86
C ILE A 97 6.02 -0.36 -8.77
N SER A 98 6.38 -1.27 -7.86
CA SER A 98 5.50 -1.73 -6.77
C SER A 98 5.18 -0.60 -5.78
N PHE A 99 6.17 0.22 -5.48
CA PHE A 99 5.99 1.40 -4.64
C PHE A 99 5.06 2.42 -5.29
N TYR A 100 5.33 2.77 -6.55
CA TYR A 100 4.50 3.70 -7.30
C TYR A 100 3.05 3.18 -7.43
N ALA A 101 2.87 1.89 -7.71
CA ALA A 101 1.55 1.27 -7.78
C ALA A 101 0.79 1.38 -6.45
N HIS A 102 1.47 1.24 -5.31
CA HIS A 102 0.86 1.41 -3.99
C HIS A 102 0.33 2.83 -3.80
N VAL A 103 1.16 3.83 -4.03
CA VAL A 103 0.77 5.25 -3.92
C VAL A 103 -0.37 5.57 -4.90
N PHE A 104 -0.23 5.17 -6.16
CA PHE A 104 -1.21 5.40 -7.20
C PHE A 104 -2.58 4.80 -6.87
N PHE A 105 -2.65 3.55 -6.38
CA PHE A 105 -3.94 2.95 -6.03
C PHE A 105 -4.54 3.58 -4.79
N ASP A 106 -3.74 3.93 -3.80
CA ASP A 106 -4.21 4.64 -2.61
C ASP A 106 -4.87 5.97 -2.99
N GLU A 107 -4.21 6.76 -3.82
CA GLU A 107 -4.74 8.02 -4.36
C GLU A 107 -6.04 7.80 -5.16
N GLU A 108 -6.03 6.88 -6.12
CA GLU A 108 -7.17 6.62 -7.00
C GLU A 108 -8.41 6.08 -6.26
N TYR A 109 -8.24 5.43 -5.11
CA TYR A 109 -9.37 5.03 -4.26
C TYR A 109 -10.11 6.22 -3.69
N HIS A 110 -9.44 7.35 -3.49
CA HIS A 110 -9.99 8.56 -2.87
C HIS A 110 -10.39 9.64 -3.88
N VAL A 111 -10.15 9.45 -5.16
CA VAL A 111 -10.55 10.42 -6.20
C VAL A 111 -11.95 10.11 -6.73
N GLU A 112 -12.84 11.09 -6.62
CA GLU A 112 -14.20 11.02 -7.18
C GLU A 112 -14.13 10.95 -8.70
N GLY A 113 -14.87 10.00 -9.30
CA GLY A 113 -14.90 9.83 -10.74
C GLY A 113 -13.63 9.26 -11.37
N SER A 114 -12.77 8.60 -10.59
CA SER A 114 -11.61 7.88 -11.13
C SER A 114 -11.99 6.99 -12.31
N ARG A 115 -11.22 7.07 -13.40
CA ARG A 115 -11.43 6.24 -14.59
C ARG A 115 -11.32 4.75 -14.32
N LEU A 116 -10.67 4.36 -13.22
CA LEU A 116 -10.53 2.97 -12.81
C LEU A 116 -11.83 2.39 -12.26
N GLN A 117 -12.77 3.22 -11.80
CA GLN A 117 -14.07 2.77 -11.29
C GLN A 117 -14.91 2.04 -12.35
N ARG A 118 -14.61 2.17 -13.65
CA ARG A 118 -15.24 1.35 -14.71
C ARG A 118 -14.94 -0.15 -14.56
N PHE A 119 -13.86 -0.54 -13.87
CA PHE A 119 -13.45 -1.91 -13.68
C PHE A 119 -13.98 -2.49 -12.36
N ALA A 120 -14.68 -3.63 -12.42
CA ALA A 120 -15.24 -4.29 -11.23
C ALA A 120 -14.17 -4.66 -10.18
N TRP A 121 -12.98 -5.13 -10.63
CA TRP A 121 -11.86 -5.44 -9.74
C TRP A 121 -11.37 -4.22 -8.96
N PHE A 122 -11.38 -3.03 -9.57
CA PHE A 122 -10.96 -1.79 -8.90
C PHE A 122 -12.02 -1.37 -7.87
N ARG A 123 -13.30 -1.32 -8.23
CA ARG A 123 -14.39 -1.02 -7.29
C ARG A 123 -14.36 -1.92 -6.06
N ARG A 124 -14.11 -3.25 -6.27
CA ARG A 124 -13.99 -4.18 -5.14
C ARG A 124 -12.81 -3.85 -4.22
N LYS A 125 -11.67 -3.46 -4.76
CA LYS A 125 -10.51 -3.03 -3.95
C LYS A 125 -10.78 -1.71 -3.24
N GLN A 126 -11.40 -0.74 -3.92
CA GLN A 126 -11.83 0.53 -3.32
C GLN A 126 -12.79 0.30 -2.14
N GLU A 127 -13.78 -0.57 -2.27
CA GLU A 127 -14.66 -0.94 -1.17
C GLU A 127 -13.90 -1.52 0.03
N LEU A 128 -12.94 -2.41 -0.22
CA LEU A 128 -12.09 -2.99 0.83
C LEU A 128 -11.24 -1.92 1.53
N HIS A 129 -10.71 -0.96 0.77
CA HIS A 129 -9.97 0.18 1.31
C HIS A 129 -10.90 1.11 2.12
N PHE A 130 -12.11 1.35 1.68
CA PHE A 130 -13.11 2.12 2.44
C PHE A 130 -13.56 1.42 3.74
N VAL A 131 -13.56 0.08 3.76
CA VAL A 131 -13.72 -0.66 5.03
C VAL A 131 -12.58 -0.35 5.99
N HIS A 132 -11.34 -0.23 5.48
CA HIS A 132 -10.19 0.19 6.27
C HIS A 132 -10.39 1.57 6.92
N HIS A 133 -10.85 2.57 6.16
CA HIS A 133 -11.13 3.91 6.68
C HIS A 133 -12.26 3.94 7.72
N ARG A 134 -13.25 3.05 7.61
CA ARG A 134 -14.32 2.91 8.61
C ARG A 134 -13.88 2.10 9.83
N HIS A 135 -12.93 1.19 9.64
CA HIS A 135 -12.46 0.22 10.63
C HIS A 135 -10.92 0.12 10.56
N ALA A 136 -10.26 1.06 11.21
CA ALA A 136 -8.82 1.30 11.13
C ALA A 136 -7.92 0.12 11.60
N ASN A 137 -8.52 -1.01 12.00
CA ASN A 137 -7.82 -2.24 12.39
C ASN A 137 -7.98 -3.39 11.38
N SER A 138 -8.42 -3.10 10.16
CA SER A 138 -8.69 -4.09 9.12
C SER A 138 -8.25 -3.61 7.73
N ASN A 139 -8.04 -4.54 6.80
CA ASN A 139 -7.78 -4.27 5.38
C ASN A 139 -6.64 -3.27 5.11
N PHE A 140 -5.46 -3.52 5.69
CA PHE A 140 -4.30 -2.65 5.56
C PHE A 140 -3.63 -2.71 4.19
N ALA A 141 -3.89 -3.75 3.39
CA ALA A 141 -3.33 -3.85 2.06
C ALA A 141 -4.00 -2.86 1.09
N VAL A 142 -3.19 -2.24 0.22
CA VAL A 142 -3.67 -1.37 -0.85
C VAL A 142 -3.74 -2.13 -2.18
N ILE A 143 -2.71 -2.91 -2.50
CA ILE A 143 -2.63 -3.62 -3.78
C ILE A 143 -3.25 -5.02 -3.70
N HIS A 144 -2.88 -5.81 -2.70
CA HIS A 144 -3.22 -7.24 -2.60
C HIS A 144 -3.86 -7.58 -1.26
N PHE A 145 -5.18 -7.45 -1.15
CA PHE A 145 -5.96 -7.74 0.06
C PHE A 145 -5.92 -9.22 0.51
N PHE A 146 -5.28 -10.12 -0.24
CA PHE A 146 -5.01 -11.46 0.26
C PHE A 146 -3.97 -11.46 1.41
N TRP A 147 -3.10 -10.42 1.49
CA TRP A 147 -2.22 -10.24 2.64
C TRP A 147 -2.99 -10.05 3.95
N ASP A 148 -4.11 -9.32 3.89
CA ASP A 148 -4.99 -9.18 5.06
C ASP A 148 -5.60 -10.51 5.47
N ARG A 149 -5.90 -11.41 4.52
CA ARG A 149 -6.37 -12.76 4.85
C ARG A 149 -5.29 -13.58 5.57
N ILE A 150 -4.06 -13.50 5.10
CA ILE A 150 -2.90 -14.18 5.74
C ILE A 150 -2.64 -13.60 7.13
N LEU A 151 -2.76 -12.29 7.30
CA LEU A 151 -2.52 -11.58 8.56
C LEU A 151 -3.72 -11.62 9.52
N GLY A 152 -4.86 -12.15 9.11
CA GLY A 152 -6.09 -12.18 9.92
C GLY A 152 -6.76 -10.82 10.09
N THR A 153 -6.43 -9.85 9.22
CA THR A 153 -6.97 -8.48 9.26
C THR A 153 -8.03 -8.21 8.19
N TYR A 154 -8.37 -9.22 7.38
CA TYR A 154 -9.37 -9.08 6.33
C TYR A 154 -10.78 -8.93 6.90
N ARG A 155 -11.47 -7.89 6.44
CA ARG A 155 -12.90 -7.64 6.73
C ARG A 155 -13.68 -7.47 5.42
N ASN A 156 -14.80 -8.17 5.32
CA ASN A 156 -15.66 -8.07 4.13
C ASN A 156 -16.49 -6.77 4.17
N PRO A 157 -16.63 -6.02 3.05
CA PRO A 157 -17.51 -4.87 2.96
C PRO A 157 -18.97 -5.14 3.38
N GLU A 158 -19.53 -6.29 2.99
CA GLU A 158 -20.89 -6.67 3.33
C GLU A 158 -21.15 -6.84 4.83
N ALA A 159 -20.13 -7.24 5.59
CA ALA A 159 -20.21 -7.37 7.05
C ALA A 159 -20.06 -6.01 7.78
N SER A 160 -19.82 -4.93 7.06
CA SER A 160 -19.56 -3.59 7.61
C SER A 160 -20.79 -2.66 7.47
N ALA A 161 -21.86 -3.13 6.82
CA ALA A 161 -23.10 -2.39 6.59
C ALA A 161 -24.17 -2.68 7.64
N LEU A 162 -23.90 -3.57 8.60
CA LEU A 162 -24.74 -3.91 9.76
C LEU A 162 -24.13 -3.32 11.03
#